data_b73159bb4720c08469f5ee5a65c113ee
#
_entry.id   b73159bb4720c08469f5ee5a65c113ee
#
_cell.length_a   1.000
_cell.length_b   1.000
_cell.length_c   1.000
_cell.angle_alpha   90.00
_cell.angle_beta   90.00
_cell.angle_gamma   90.00
#
_symmetry.space_group_name_H-M   'P 1'
#
loop_
_entity.id
_entity.type
_entity.pdbx_description
1 polymer ?
#
loop_
_entity_poly.entity_id
_entity_poly.type
_entity_poly.pdbx_seq_one_letter_code
_entity_poly.pdbx_strand_id
1 'polypeptide(L)'
;MNIIISNNSDDPLYKQIKDQIKEAILKNELIEGDALPSIRNFASEINVSVLTIRRVYQELEDEGFVKRQAGVGTFVSSGNLDLIKDAKYRTVEEQLKGVVTEAKMLNISIEDLRAMLDILYEDDVYD
;
A
#
# COMPACT_ATOMS: atom_id res chain seq x y z
N MET A 1 -9.57 6.85 7.02
CA MET A 1 -8.81 5.65 6.62
C MET A 1 -9.64 4.43 6.91
N ASN A 2 -10.04 3.74 5.87
CA ASN A 2 -10.88 2.54 5.98
C ASN A 2 -10.02 1.29 5.86
N ILE A 3 -9.92 0.53 6.94
CA ILE A 3 -9.18 -0.73 6.94
C ILE A 3 -10.16 -1.88 6.80
N ILE A 4 -9.92 -2.71 5.79
CA ILE A 4 -10.73 -3.90 5.51
C ILE A 4 -9.93 -5.13 5.88
N ILE A 5 -10.46 -5.92 6.81
CA ILE A 5 -9.79 -7.14 7.27
C ILE A 5 -10.48 -8.35 6.64
N SER A 6 -9.70 -9.23 6.01
CA SER A 6 -10.20 -10.46 5.41
C SER A 6 -9.73 -11.67 6.22
N ASN A 7 -10.70 -12.46 6.70
CA ASN A 7 -10.40 -13.72 7.39
C ASN A 7 -10.00 -14.84 6.41
N ASN A 8 -10.23 -14.63 5.12
CA ASN A 8 -9.91 -15.61 4.08
C ASN A 8 -8.52 -15.37 3.46
N SER A 9 -7.85 -14.29 3.86
CA SER A 9 -6.49 -14.01 3.39
C SER A 9 -5.47 -14.89 4.09
N ASP A 10 -4.44 -15.32 3.36
CA ASP A 10 -3.29 -16.02 3.96
C ASP A 10 -2.37 -15.08 4.72
N ASP A 11 -2.52 -13.78 4.53
CA ASP A 11 -1.69 -12.79 5.23
C ASP A 11 -2.12 -12.64 6.69
N PRO A 12 -1.15 -12.56 7.62
CA PRO A 12 -1.45 -12.26 9.01
C PRO A 12 -2.18 -10.91 9.14
N LEU A 13 -2.93 -10.77 10.21
CA LEU A 13 -3.72 -9.57 10.47
C LEU A 13 -2.87 -8.29 10.45
N TYR A 14 -1.71 -8.29 11.12
CA TYR A 14 -0.85 -7.11 11.15
C TYR A 14 -0.39 -6.70 9.74
N LYS A 15 -0.11 -7.68 8.89
CA LYS A 15 0.35 -7.42 7.52
C LYS A 15 -0.75 -6.79 6.69
N GLN A 16 -1.98 -7.28 6.81
CA GLN A 16 -3.13 -6.70 6.10
C GLN A 16 -3.31 -5.23 6.47
N ILE A 17 -3.21 -4.90 7.74
CA ILE A 17 -3.37 -3.52 8.23
C ILE A 17 -2.22 -2.65 7.75
N LYS A 18 -0.99 -3.13 7.93
CA LYS A 18 0.21 -2.41 7.50
C LYS A 18 0.18 -2.10 6.01
N ASP A 19 -0.13 -3.09 5.18
CA ASP A 19 -0.14 -2.93 3.73
C ASP A 19 -1.19 -1.92 3.26
N GLN A 20 -2.34 -1.87 3.92
CA GLN A 20 -3.39 -0.90 3.59
C GLN A 20 -2.98 0.54 3.96
N ILE A 21 -2.28 0.72 5.08
CA ILE A 21 -1.75 2.04 5.44
C ILE A 21 -0.67 2.46 4.44
N LYS A 22 0.24 1.56 4.08
CA LYS A 22 1.27 1.82 3.06
C LYS A 22 0.63 2.24 1.73
N GLU A 23 -0.41 1.52 1.32
CA GLU A 23 -1.13 1.83 0.09
C GLU A 23 -1.76 3.22 0.14
N ALA A 24 -2.40 3.58 1.26
CA ALA A 24 -2.99 4.90 1.43
C ALA A 24 -1.95 6.02 1.31
N ILE A 25 -0.75 5.79 1.87
CA ILE A 25 0.35 6.75 1.77
C ILE A 25 0.87 6.85 0.33
N LEU A 26 1.05 5.72 -0.34
CA LEU A 26 1.56 5.69 -1.71
C LEU A 26 0.57 6.30 -2.70
N LYS A 27 -0.73 6.20 -2.43
CA LYS A 27 -1.79 6.80 -3.26
C LYS A 27 -2.11 8.25 -2.90
N ASN A 28 -1.40 8.83 -1.94
CA ASN A 28 -1.62 10.18 -1.43
C ASN A 28 -2.99 10.38 -0.76
N GLU A 29 -3.61 9.32 -0.29
CA GLU A 29 -4.79 9.40 0.59
C GLU A 29 -4.38 9.86 1.98
N LEU A 30 -3.18 9.50 2.39
CA LEU A 30 -2.49 10.01 3.57
C LEU A 30 -1.23 10.71 3.08
N ILE A 31 -1.01 11.95 3.51
CA ILE A 31 0.13 12.76 3.06
C ILE A 31 1.08 13.05 4.20
N GLU A 32 2.29 13.48 3.86
CA GLU A 32 3.30 13.88 4.85
C GLU A 32 2.74 14.80 5.92
N GLY A 33 3.01 14.46 7.16
CA GLY A 33 2.56 15.25 8.29
C GLY A 33 1.19 14.87 8.82
N ASP A 34 0.41 14.09 8.08
CA ASP A 34 -0.89 13.62 8.57
C ASP A 34 -0.69 12.77 9.83
N ALA A 35 -1.52 13.01 10.84
CA ALA A 35 -1.50 12.24 12.06
C ALA A 35 -2.26 10.93 11.88
N LEU A 36 -1.65 9.82 12.32
CA LEU A 36 -2.36 8.56 12.45
C LEU A 36 -3.05 8.51 13.82
N PRO A 37 -4.14 7.73 13.96
CA PRO A 37 -4.77 7.57 15.27
C PRO A 37 -3.79 7.02 16.30
N SER A 38 -4.04 7.27 17.58
CA SER A 38 -3.27 6.63 18.64
C SER A 38 -3.43 5.11 18.55
N ILE A 39 -2.45 4.38 19.06
CA ILE A 39 -2.46 2.92 19.03
C ILE A 39 -3.76 2.39 19.67
N ARG A 40 -4.14 2.93 20.83
CA ARG A 40 -5.35 2.47 21.55
C ARG A 40 -6.62 2.77 20.75
N ASN A 41 -6.73 3.99 20.23
CA ASN A 41 -7.91 4.39 19.48
C ASN A 41 -8.05 3.56 18.20
N PHE A 42 -6.98 3.36 17.49
CA PHE A 42 -7.02 2.58 16.24
C PHE A 42 -7.36 1.12 16.52
N ALA A 43 -6.73 0.51 17.51
CA ALA A 43 -7.04 -0.85 17.93
C ALA A 43 -8.52 -1.01 18.30
N SER A 44 -9.07 -0.05 19.01
CA SER A 44 -10.49 -0.04 19.39
C SER A 44 -11.40 0.12 18.16
N GLU A 45 -11.07 1.05 17.25
CA GLU A 45 -11.88 1.32 16.06
C GLU A 45 -12.02 0.11 15.16
N ILE A 46 -10.93 -0.62 14.92
CA ILE A 46 -10.96 -1.77 14.01
C ILE A 46 -11.04 -3.10 14.74
N ASN A 47 -11.22 -3.06 16.06
CA ASN A 47 -11.44 -4.23 16.90
C ASN A 47 -10.30 -5.26 16.82
N VAL A 48 -9.08 -4.78 16.98
CA VAL A 48 -7.88 -5.62 17.04
C VAL A 48 -7.10 -5.32 18.32
N SER A 49 -6.12 -6.16 18.64
CA SER A 49 -5.32 -5.96 19.86
C SER A 49 -4.41 -4.75 19.74
N VAL A 50 -4.13 -4.14 20.89
CA VAL A 50 -3.15 -3.05 20.99
C VAL A 50 -1.78 -3.52 20.52
N LEU A 51 -1.40 -4.76 20.84
CA LEU A 51 -0.11 -5.33 20.43
C LEU A 51 0.00 -5.42 18.89
N THR A 52 -1.09 -5.77 18.22
CA THR A 52 -1.13 -5.81 16.76
C THR A 52 -0.86 -4.44 16.15
N ILE A 53 -1.53 -3.40 16.65
CA ILE A 53 -1.32 -2.05 16.14
C ILE A 53 0.06 -1.53 16.49
N ARG A 54 0.58 -1.84 17.67
CA ARG A 54 1.94 -1.47 18.05
C ARG A 54 2.96 -2.04 17.07
N ARG A 55 2.78 -3.31 16.69
CA ARG A 55 3.63 -3.96 15.68
C ARG A 55 3.51 -3.27 14.32
N VAL A 56 2.28 -2.99 13.89
CA VAL A 56 2.04 -2.30 12.60
C VAL A 56 2.78 -0.96 12.57
N TYR A 57 2.62 -0.14 13.59
CA TYR A 57 3.26 1.18 13.62
C TYR A 57 4.78 1.07 13.71
N GLN A 58 5.29 0.11 14.46
CA GLN A 58 6.73 -0.11 14.54
C GLN A 58 7.31 -0.50 13.19
N GLU A 59 6.67 -1.41 12.47
CA GLU A 59 7.14 -1.84 11.15
C GLU A 59 7.03 -0.71 10.12
N LEU A 60 5.96 0.08 10.18
CA LEU A 60 5.82 1.26 9.31
C LEU A 60 6.93 2.28 9.57
N GLU A 61 7.31 2.48 10.81
CA GLU A 61 8.42 3.37 11.16
C GLU A 61 9.75 2.81 10.66
N ASP A 62 9.99 1.52 10.87
CA ASP A 62 11.21 0.86 10.40
C ASP A 62 11.35 0.92 8.88
N GLU A 63 10.22 0.87 8.17
CA GLU A 63 10.20 0.95 6.71
C GLU A 63 10.17 2.40 6.18
N GLY A 64 10.13 3.39 7.05
CA GLY A 64 10.21 4.80 6.67
C GLY A 64 8.89 5.47 6.27
N PHE A 65 7.75 4.81 6.51
CA PHE A 65 6.44 5.35 6.16
C PHE A 65 5.90 6.32 7.21
N VAL A 66 6.25 6.11 8.46
CA VAL A 66 5.77 6.97 9.56
C VAL A 66 6.91 7.34 10.48
N LYS A 67 6.68 8.38 11.28
CA LYS A 67 7.60 8.84 12.31
C LYS A 67 6.83 9.01 13.61
N ARG A 68 7.33 8.41 14.67
CA ARG A 68 6.77 8.58 16.01
C ARG A 68 7.47 9.71 16.75
N GLN A 69 6.69 10.58 17.36
CA GLN A 69 7.19 11.63 18.22
C GLN A 69 6.69 11.35 19.64
N ALA A 70 7.61 11.03 20.54
CA ALA A 70 7.27 10.69 21.92
C ALA A 70 6.42 11.79 22.56
N GLY A 71 5.29 11.40 23.15
CA GLY A 71 4.37 12.33 23.81
C GLY A 71 3.52 13.17 22.86
N VAL A 72 3.68 13.05 21.54
CA VAL A 72 2.94 13.84 20.56
C VAL A 72 2.07 12.94 19.67
N GLY A 73 2.64 11.91 19.07
CA GLY A 73 1.89 11.00 18.20
C GLY A 73 2.71 10.38 17.09
N THR A 74 1.99 9.78 16.16
CA THR A 74 2.56 9.12 14.98
C THR A 74 2.08 9.84 13.74
N PHE A 75 3.01 10.16 12.85
CA PHE A 75 2.75 10.99 11.68
C PHE A 75 3.30 10.35 10.42
N VAL A 76 2.65 10.59 9.29
CA VAL A 76 3.16 10.16 7.98
C VAL A 76 4.48 10.90 7.73
N SER A 77 5.51 10.13 7.38
CA SER A 77 6.86 10.65 7.15
C SER A 77 7.12 10.89 5.67
N SER A 78 7.91 11.92 5.37
CA SER A 78 8.39 12.16 4.00
C SER A 78 9.72 11.48 3.72
N GLY A 79 10.41 10.99 4.74
CA GLY A 79 11.83 10.65 4.70
C GLY A 79 12.28 9.88 3.46
N ASN A 80 11.70 8.71 3.21
CA ASN A 80 12.08 7.84 2.10
C ASN A 80 10.94 7.59 1.12
N LEU A 81 9.85 8.36 1.16
CA LEU A 81 8.68 8.09 0.33
C LEU A 81 8.97 8.15 -1.16
N ASP A 82 9.80 9.10 -1.60
CA ASP A 82 10.16 9.21 -3.03
C ASP A 82 10.95 7.98 -3.49
N LEU A 83 11.88 7.50 -2.67
CA LEU A 83 12.64 6.28 -2.98
C LEU A 83 11.73 5.05 -3.02
N ILE A 84 10.77 4.97 -2.10
CA ILE A 84 9.80 3.87 -2.05
C ILE A 84 8.91 3.90 -3.30
N LYS A 85 8.42 5.08 -3.69
CA LYS A 85 7.61 5.25 -4.90
C LYS A 85 8.40 4.86 -6.15
N ASP A 86 9.65 5.28 -6.25
CA ASP A 86 10.52 4.92 -7.38
C ASP A 86 10.73 3.41 -7.45
N ALA A 87 10.95 2.75 -6.32
CA ALA A 87 11.12 1.30 -6.27
C ALA A 87 9.84 0.58 -6.72
N LYS A 88 8.67 1.06 -6.29
CA LYS A 88 7.37 0.51 -6.70
C LYS A 88 7.12 0.72 -8.19
N TYR A 89 7.46 1.90 -8.71
CA TYR A 89 7.36 2.20 -10.14
C TYR A 89 8.19 1.21 -10.96
N ARG A 90 9.43 0.94 -10.54
CA ARG A 90 10.29 -0.02 -11.23
C ARG A 90 9.73 -1.44 -11.20
N THR A 91 9.09 -1.83 -10.11
CA THR A 91 8.42 -3.13 -10.01
C THR A 91 7.31 -3.26 -11.06
N VAL A 92 6.49 -2.23 -11.22
CA VAL A 92 5.45 -2.19 -12.26
C VAL A 92 6.07 -2.30 -13.64
N GLU A 93 7.14 -1.54 -13.90
CA GLU A 93 7.84 -1.56 -15.17
C GLU A 93 8.41 -2.94 -15.50
N GLU A 94 9.00 -3.63 -14.52
CA GLU A 94 9.51 -4.99 -14.70
C GLU A 94 8.40 -5.98 -15.02
N GLN A 95 7.27 -5.88 -14.35
CA GLN A 95 6.10 -6.72 -14.62
C GLN A 95 5.56 -6.46 -16.02
N LEU A 96 5.52 -5.19 -16.41
CA LEU A 96 5.07 -4.80 -17.75
C LEU A 96 6.00 -5.33 -18.85
N LYS A 97 7.31 -5.36 -18.60
CA LYS A 97 8.27 -5.99 -19.52
C LYS A 97 7.92 -7.45 -19.77
N GLY A 98 7.56 -8.18 -18.74
CA GLY A 98 7.12 -9.58 -18.86
C GLY A 98 5.89 -9.71 -19.75
N VAL A 99 4.92 -8.83 -19.55
CA VAL A 99 3.70 -8.78 -20.36
C VAL A 99 4.04 -8.50 -21.84
N VAL A 100 4.91 -7.54 -22.10
CA VAL A 100 5.34 -7.20 -23.47
C VAL A 100 6.03 -8.38 -24.13
N THR A 101 6.92 -9.06 -23.43
CA THR A 101 7.61 -10.24 -23.95
C THR A 101 6.61 -11.33 -24.33
N GLU A 102 5.66 -11.62 -23.47
CA GLU A 102 4.62 -12.62 -23.74
C GLU A 102 3.73 -12.22 -24.91
N ALA A 103 3.33 -10.96 -24.99
CA ALA A 103 2.52 -10.44 -26.08
C ALA A 103 3.23 -10.62 -27.43
N LYS A 104 4.52 -10.33 -27.48
CA LYS A 104 5.32 -10.52 -28.70
C LYS A 104 5.39 -11.99 -29.11
N MET A 105 5.52 -12.90 -28.17
CA MET A 105 5.54 -14.33 -28.45
C MET A 105 4.22 -14.83 -29.02
N LEU A 106 3.12 -14.23 -28.63
CA LEU A 106 1.77 -14.61 -29.08
C LEU A 106 1.29 -13.78 -30.28
N ASN A 107 2.13 -12.91 -30.83
CA ASN A 107 1.78 -11.99 -31.93
C ASN A 107 0.61 -11.06 -31.58
N ILE A 108 0.50 -10.67 -30.31
CA ILE A 108 -0.47 -9.66 -29.89
C ILE A 108 0.09 -8.30 -30.26
N SER A 109 -0.68 -7.51 -31.00
CA SER A 109 -0.24 -6.18 -31.45
C SER A 109 -0.20 -5.19 -30.28
N ILE A 110 0.56 -4.11 -30.44
CA ILE A 110 0.59 -3.03 -29.46
C ILE A 110 -0.79 -2.38 -29.31
N GLU A 111 -1.54 -2.29 -30.41
CA GLU A 111 -2.89 -1.74 -30.39
C GLU A 111 -3.81 -2.58 -29.53
N ASP A 112 -3.76 -3.91 -29.70
CA ASP A 112 -4.55 -4.83 -28.86
C ASP A 112 -4.12 -4.77 -27.40
N LEU A 113 -2.82 -4.67 -27.15
CA LEU A 113 -2.30 -4.57 -25.79
C LEU A 113 -2.76 -3.28 -25.12
N ARG A 114 -2.75 -2.17 -25.82
CA ARG A 114 -3.28 -0.89 -25.34
C ARG A 114 -4.77 -0.98 -25.02
N ALA A 115 -5.54 -1.65 -25.89
CA ALA A 115 -6.97 -1.84 -25.65
C ALA A 115 -7.22 -2.65 -24.37
N MET A 116 -6.45 -3.72 -24.14
CA MET A 116 -6.52 -4.50 -22.90
C MET A 116 -6.23 -3.62 -21.69
N LEU A 117 -5.20 -2.80 -21.80
CA LEU A 117 -4.79 -1.91 -20.71
C LEU A 117 -5.89 -0.90 -20.36
N ASP A 118 -6.50 -0.31 -21.39
CA ASP A 118 -7.60 0.64 -21.19
C ASP A 118 -8.78 -0.02 -20.48
N ILE A 119 -9.16 -1.21 -20.89
CA ILE A 119 -10.25 -1.97 -20.27
C ILE A 119 -9.93 -2.26 -18.80
N LEU A 120 -8.70 -2.70 -18.51
CA LEU A 120 -8.28 -3.01 -17.14
C LEU A 120 -8.28 -1.78 -16.25
N TYR A 121 -7.91 -0.63 -16.78
CA TYR A 121 -7.92 0.62 -16.02
C TYR A 121 -9.32 1.10 -15.67
N GLU A 122 -10.28 0.86 -16.56
CA GLU A 122 -11.67 1.27 -16.38
C GLU A 122 -12.47 0.26 -15.55
N ASP A 123 -11.91 -0.93 -15.32
CA ASP A 123 -12.59 -2.00 -14.59
C ASP A 123 -12.52 -1.74 -13.09
N ASP A 124 -13.68 -1.72 -12.43
CA ASP A 124 -13.80 -1.48 -10.99
C ASP A 124 -13.59 -2.74 -10.14
N VAL A 125 -12.94 -3.75 -10.68
CA VAL A 125 -12.72 -5.04 -10.02
C VAL A 125 -11.95 -4.90 -8.69
N TYR A 126 -11.20 -3.83 -8.54
CA TYR A 126 -10.35 -3.62 -7.37
C TYR A 126 -10.99 -2.80 -6.25
N ASP A 127 -12.22 -2.37 -6.46
CA ASP A 127 -12.93 -1.58 -5.47
C ASP A 127 -13.55 -2.45 -4.37
#